data_d210dee7e10a46ff9a50eb0b5cb91c02
#
_entry.id   d210dee7e10a46ff9a50eb0b5cb91c02
#
_cell.length_a   1.000
_cell.length_b   1.000
_cell.length_c   1.000
_cell.angle_alpha   90.00
_cell.angle_beta   90.00
_cell.angle_gamma   90.00
#
_symmetry.space_group_name_H-M   'P 1'
#
loop_
_entity.id
_entity.type
_entity.pdbx_description
1 polymer ?
#
loop_
_entity_poly.entity_id
_entity_poly.type
_entity_poly.pdbx_seq_one_letter_code
_entity_poly.pdbx_strand_id
1 'polypeptide(L)'
;NQFTKEGYTFVGWTPALPDTMPAENVRFDAVFEANTYKATFYKSEEDKAAGTVYDESEVKFGETITTPDDPTKEGYIFSGWTPSVPSAMPASDLEFVATWSPRSDTPYKVEIYEMDTTGNYSETPKTVSNKTGITDSTVTADTTVLDGFYVDTNNSVLTGTVAADGSTVLKVYYARNRYNITFDGNGGKVNGDDSVELKFYHGAIVTAPADVVREGYTFAGWNPTVATVATADAVYTAQ
;
A
#
# COMPACT_ATOMS: atom_id res chain seq x y z
N ASN A 1 -65.05 -5.02 -4.39
CA ASN A 1 -64.13 -5.61 -3.43
C ASN A 1 -62.96 -6.20 -4.23
N GLN A 2 -61.75 -5.67 -3.97
CA GLN A 2 -60.53 -6.17 -4.60
C GLN A 2 -59.92 -7.22 -3.67
N PHE A 3 -59.74 -8.44 -4.16
CA PHE A 3 -59.06 -9.48 -3.40
C PHE A 3 -57.57 -9.19 -3.44
N THR A 4 -56.97 -8.91 -2.29
CA THR A 4 -55.56 -8.61 -2.15
C THR A 4 -54.89 -9.61 -1.22
N LYS A 5 -53.70 -10.08 -1.61
CA LYS A 5 -52.81 -10.91 -0.82
C LYS A 5 -51.41 -10.42 -1.09
N GLU A 6 -50.68 -10.02 -0.02
CA GLU A 6 -49.33 -9.50 -0.15
C GLU A 6 -48.41 -10.47 -0.90
N GLY A 7 -47.67 -9.98 -1.90
CA GLY A 7 -46.81 -10.78 -2.73
C GLY A 7 -47.49 -11.65 -3.77
N TYR A 8 -48.80 -11.55 -3.93
CA TYR A 8 -49.56 -12.38 -4.88
C TYR A 8 -50.50 -11.53 -5.74
N THR A 9 -50.72 -12.01 -6.95
CA THR A 9 -51.77 -11.53 -7.85
C THR A 9 -52.93 -12.48 -7.87
N PHE A 10 -54.16 -11.96 -7.74
CA PHE A 10 -55.39 -12.75 -7.90
C PHE A 10 -55.55 -13.12 -9.38
N VAL A 11 -55.68 -14.42 -9.68
CA VAL A 11 -55.79 -14.93 -11.06
C VAL A 11 -57.13 -15.54 -11.39
N GLY A 12 -57.97 -15.77 -10.41
CA GLY A 12 -59.32 -16.32 -10.65
C GLY A 12 -59.88 -17.12 -9.49
N TRP A 13 -60.86 -17.94 -9.81
CA TRP A 13 -61.57 -18.79 -8.87
C TRP A 13 -61.43 -20.28 -9.21
N THR A 14 -61.42 -21.14 -8.23
CA THR A 14 -61.51 -22.58 -8.43
C THR A 14 -62.69 -23.15 -7.62
N PRO A 15 -63.66 -23.88 -8.23
CA PRO A 15 -63.82 -24.01 -9.69
C PRO A 15 -64.05 -22.66 -10.38
N ALA A 16 -63.91 -22.59 -11.70
CA ALA A 16 -64.25 -21.38 -12.48
C ALA A 16 -65.70 -20.97 -12.24
N LEU A 17 -65.92 -19.64 -12.19
CA LEU A 17 -67.27 -19.13 -12.01
C LEU A 17 -68.16 -19.56 -13.21
N PRO A 18 -69.32 -20.21 -12.99
CA PRO A 18 -70.22 -20.58 -14.09
C PRO A 18 -70.97 -19.34 -14.60
N ASP A 19 -71.39 -19.37 -15.86
CA ASP A 19 -72.24 -18.31 -16.45
C ASP A 19 -73.61 -18.18 -15.79
N THR A 20 -74.06 -19.27 -15.21
CA THR A 20 -75.37 -19.33 -14.50
C THR A 20 -75.20 -19.95 -13.12
N MET A 21 -76.07 -19.52 -12.13
CA MET A 21 -76.01 -20.03 -10.77
C MET A 21 -76.39 -21.50 -10.74
N PRO A 22 -75.53 -22.40 -10.21
CA PRO A 22 -75.84 -23.82 -10.06
C PRO A 22 -77.03 -24.06 -9.06
N ALA A 23 -77.75 -25.16 -9.22
CA ALA A 23 -78.88 -25.53 -8.32
C ALA A 23 -78.36 -26.04 -6.97
N GLU A 24 -77.09 -26.23 -6.80
CA GLU A 24 -76.40 -26.73 -5.58
C GLU A 24 -75.53 -25.66 -4.96
N ASN A 25 -75.26 -25.80 -3.66
CA ASN A 25 -74.26 -24.94 -2.98
C ASN A 25 -72.88 -25.27 -3.49
N VAL A 26 -72.22 -24.28 -4.14
CA VAL A 26 -70.82 -24.40 -4.63
C VAL A 26 -69.97 -23.42 -3.87
N ARG A 27 -68.77 -23.90 -3.42
CA ARG A 27 -67.71 -23.06 -2.84
C ARG A 27 -66.76 -22.72 -3.93
N PHE A 28 -66.40 -21.42 -4.03
CA PHE A 28 -65.38 -20.92 -4.91
C PHE A 28 -64.25 -20.43 -4.05
N ASP A 29 -63.01 -20.98 -4.28
CA ASP A 29 -61.82 -20.57 -3.60
C ASP A 29 -60.99 -19.64 -4.51
N ALA A 30 -60.54 -18.53 -3.96
CA ALA A 30 -59.68 -17.58 -4.70
C ALA A 30 -58.32 -18.20 -5.01
N VAL A 31 -57.91 -18.10 -6.25
CA VAL A 31 -56.59 -18.57 -6.71
C VAL A 31 -55.66 -17.36 -6.86
N PHE A 32 -54.50 -17.48 -6.27
CA PHE A 32 -53.46 -16.47 -6.28
C PHE A 32 -52.15 -17.05 -6.84
N GLU A 33 -51.43 -16.25 -7.65
CA GLU A 33 -50.13 -16.55 -8.16
C GLU A 33 -49.11 -15.64 -7.48
N ALA A 34 -47.95 -16.21 -7.04
CA ALA A 34 -46.87 -15.43 -6.43
C ALA A 34 -46.26 -14.49 -7.46
N ASN A 35 -46.14 -13.21 -7.09
CA ASN A 35 -45.45 -12.21 -7.90
C ASN A 35 -43.93 -12.47 -7.91
N THR A 36 -43.29 -12.04 -8.98
CA THR A 36 -41.84 -12.13 -9.14
C THR A 36 -41.21 -10.77 -8.86
N TYR A 37 -40.12 -10.77 -8.12
CA TYR A 37 -39.32 -9.60 -7.75
C TYR A 37 -37.84 -9.82 -8.08
N LYS A 38 -37.08 -8.73 -8.23
CA LYS A 38 -35.69 -8.76 -8.57
C LYS A 38 -34.80 -8.78 -7.34
N ALA A 39 -33.76 -9.62 -7.35
CA ALA A 39 -32.62 -9.57 -6.45
C ALA A 39 -31.38 -9.18 -7.25
N THR A 40 -30.86 -7.97 -7.01
CA THR A 40 -29.76 -7.38 -7.77
C THR A 40 -28.53 -7.23 -6.87
N PHE A 41 -27.36 -7.67 -7.36
CA PHE A 41 -26.09 -7.68 -6.62
C PHE A 41 -25.06 -6.77 -7.30
N TYR A 42 -24.33 -5.98 -6.50
CA TYR A 42 -23.30 -5.04 -6.94
C TYR A 42 -21.98 -5.29 -6.20
N LYS A 43 -20.84 -5.08 -6.87
CA LYS A 43 -19.52 -5.25 -6.22
C LYS A 43 -19.13 -4.08 -5.34
N SER A 44 -19.72 -2.90 -5.55
CA SER A 44 -19.45 -1.68 -4.78
C SER A 44 -20.64 -0.72 -4.81
N GLU A 45 -20.63 0.30 -3.96
CA GLU A 45 -21.62 1.41 -4.02
C GLU A 45 -21.48 2.23 -5.30
N GLU A 46 -20.24 2.34 -5.84
CA GLU A 46 -19.98 3.01 -7.11
C GLU A 46 -20.63 2.26 -8.28
N ASP A 47 -20.52 0.92 -8.29
CA ASP A 47 -21.15 0.08 -9.30
C ASP A 47 -22.67 0.21 -9.23
N LYS A 48 -23.23 0.22 -8.01
CA LYS A 48 -24.66 0.44 -7.78
C LYS A 48 -25.09 1.80 -8.31
N ALA A 49 -24.38 2.88 -8.00
CA ALA A 49 -24.68 4.22 -8.48
C ALA A 49 -24.58 4.35 -10.01
N ALA A 50 -23.68 3.60 -10.63
CA ALA A 50 -23.50 3.53 -12.07
C ALA A 50 -24.48 2.57 -12.78
N GLY A 51 -25.24 1.75 -12.03
CA GLY A 51 -26.10 0.69 -12.56
C GLY A 51 -25.33 -0.49 -13.15
N THR A 52 -24.06 -0.69 -12.73
CA THR A 52 -23.20 -1.81 -13.17
C THR A 52 -23.51 -3.04 -12.33
N VAL A 53 -24.40 -3.88 -12.79
CA VAL A 53 -24.86 -5.08 -12.09
C VAL A 53 -23.79 -6.16 -12.13
N TYR A 54 -23.52 -6.81 -10.97
CA TYR A 54 -22.68 -8.01 -10.88
C TYR A 54 -23.49 -9.27 -11.21
N ASP A 55 -24.67 -9.40 -10.61
CA ASP A 55 -25.62 -10.48 -10.86
C ASP A 55 -27.05 -10.00 -10.57
N GLU A 56 -28.04 -10.54 -11.30
CA GLU A 56 -29.46 -10.26 -11.09
C GLU A 56 -30.26 -11.54 -11.31
N SER A 57 -31.20 -11.80 -10.43
CA SER A 57 -32.15 -12.91 -10.54
C SER A 57 -33.57 -12.47 -10.28
N GLU A 58 -34.51 -13.11 -10.97
CA GLU A 58 -35.94 -12.98 -10.69
C GLU A 58 -36.38 -14.12 -9.78
N VAL A 59 -37.00 -13.77 -8.63
CA VAL A 59 -37.38 -14.70 -7.57
C VAL A 59 -38.81 -14.46 -7.19
N LYS A 60 -39.63 -15.54 -7.10
CA LYS A 60 -41.02 -15.42 -6.67
C LYS A 60 -41.11 -15.11 -5.19
N PHE A 61 -42.14 -14.37 -4.83
CA PHE A 61 -42.45 -14.09 -3.42
C PHE A 61 -42.42 -15.34 -2.57
N GLY A 62 -41.67 -15.30 -1.46
CA GLY A 62 -41.50 -16.38 -0.51
C GLY A 62 -40.49 -17.47 -0.91
N GLU A 63 -39.95 -17.45 -2.12
CA GLU A 63 -38.89 -18.38 -2.54
C GLU A 63 -37.54 -17.93 -2.01
N THR A 64 -36.60 -18.88 -1.90
CA THR A 64 -35.21 -18.62 -1.46
C THR A 64 -34.46 -17.84 -2.51
N ILE A 65 -33.71 -16.79 -2.07
CA ILE A 65 -32.82 -16.04 -2.90
C ILE A 65 -31.48 -16.79 -2.97
N THR A 66 -31.07 -17.15 -4.19
CA THR A 66 -29.74 -17.73 -4.43
C THR A 66 -28.72 -16.60 -4.58
N THR A 67 -27.68 -16.58 -3.75
CA THR A 67 -26.56 -15.63 -3.90
C THR A 67 -25.66 -16.05 -5.05
N PRO A 68 -25.09 -15.08 -5.80
CA PRO A 68 -24.06 -15.41 -6.78
C PRO A 68 -22.76 -15.91 -6.11
N ASP A 69 -21.83 -16.37 -6.91
CA ASP A 69 -20.47 -16.67 -6.47
C ASP A 69 -19.83 -15.44 -5.82
N ASP A 70 -18.91 -15.68 -4.88
CA ASP A 70 -18.21 -14.59 -4.20
C ASP A 70 -17.42 -13.74 -5.20
N PRO A 71 -17.66 -12.43 -5.26
CA PRO A 71 -16.92 -11.54 -6.13
C PRO A 71 -15.46 -11.40 -5.65
N THR A 72 -14.59 -10.96 -6.56
CA THR A 72 -13.18 -10.70 -6.24
C THR A 72 -12.85 -9.22 -6.33
N LYS A 73 -12.01 -8.75 -5.40
CA LYS A 73 -11.44 -7.41 -5.38
C LYS A 73 -9.98 -7.50 -4.95
N GLU A 74 -9.09 -6.95 -5.75
CA GLU A 74 -7.65 -6.98 -5.49
C GLU A 74 -7.32 -6.36 -4.13
N GLY A 75 -6.49 -7.03 -3.35
CA GLY A 75 -6.11 -6.60 -1.99
C GLY A 75 -7.17 -6.77 -0.92
N TYR A 76 -8.35 -7.38 -1.23
CA TYR A 76 -9.43 -7.55 -0.28
C TYR A 76 -9.98 -8.97 -0.27
N ILE A 77 -10.67 -9.30 0.82
CA ILE A 77 -11.43 -10.53 1.01
C ILE A 77 -12.91 -10.18 1.04
N PHE A 78 -13.71 -10.90 0.27
CA PHE A 78 -15.17 -10.75 0.33
C PHE A 78 -15.69 -11.14 1.73
N SER A 79 -16.53 -10.28 2.31
CA SER A 79 -17.05 -10.44 3.69
C SER A 79 -18.56 -10.64 3.76
N GLY A 80 -19.23 -10.66 2.61
CA GLY A 80 -20.67 -10.85 2.51
C GLY A 80 -21.39 -9.71 1.79
N TRP A 81 -22.70 -9.72 1.85
CA TRP A 81 -23.60 -8.77 1.20
C TRP A 81 -24.23 -7.82 2.21
N THR A 82 -24.43 -6.56 1.83
CA THR A 82 -25.18 -5.55 2.61
C THR A 82 -26.31 -4.98 1.74
N PRO A 83 -27.57 -4.95 2.27
CA PRO A 83 -28.01 -5.61 3.48
C PRO A 83 -27.83 -7.13 3.42
N SER A 84 -27.93 -7.83 4.55
CA SER A 84 -27.86 -9.30 4.56
C SER A 84 -29.00 -9.89 3.72
N VAL A 85 -28.66 -10.90 2.92
CA VAL A 85 -29.64 -11.56 2.05
C VAL A 85 -30.66 -12.29 2.90
N PRO A 86 -31.98 -11.98 2.80
CA PRO A 86 -33.01 -12.66 3.57
C PRO A 86 -33.20 -14.09 3.07
N SER A 87 -33.73 -14.96 3.91
CA SER A 87 -34.00 -16.38 3.59
C SER A 87 -35.08 -16.59 2.54
N ALA A 88 -35.94 -15.59 2.34
CA ALA A 88 -37.03 -15.65 1.37
C ALA A 88 -37.28 -14.27 0.76
N MET A 89 -37.72 -14.24 -0.50
CA MET A 89 -38.02 -13.02 -1.26
C MET A 89 -39.22 -12.31 -0.69
N PRO A 90 -39.10 -11.03 -0.25
CA PRO A 90 -40.23 -10.21 0.19
C PRO A 90 -41.04 -9.70 -1.00
N ALA A 91 -42.14 -8.98 -0.71
CA ALA A 91 -42.99 -8.37 -1.74
C ALA A 91 -42.40 -7.07 -2.33
N SER A 92 -41.10 -7.05 -2.58
CA SER A 92 -40.36 -5.91 -3.18
C SER A 92 -39.03 -6.37 -3.78
N ASP A 93 -38.53 -5.59 -4.74
CA ASP A 93 -37.20 -5.75 -5.26
C ASP A 93 -36.12 -5.48 -4.17
N LEU A 94 -35.00 -6.17 -4.27
CA LEU A 94 -33.88 -6.06 -3.34
C LEU A 94 -32.59 -5.75 -4.09
N GLU A 95 -31.75 -4.94 -3.45
CA GLU A 95 -30.41 -4.61 -3.92
C GLU A 95 -29.38 -4.91 -2.82
N PHE A 96 -28.29 -5.54 -3.21
CA PHE A 96 -27.20 -5.95 -2.33
C PHE A 96 -25.87 -5.43 -2.83
N VAL A 97 -25.05 -4.95 -1.91
CA VAL A 97 -23.68 -4.49 -2.23
C VAL A 97 -22.69 -5.36 -1.47
N ALA A 98 -21.62 -5.78 -2.15
CA ALA A 98 -20.55 -6.55 -1.55
C ALA A 98 -19.82 -5.74 -0.47
N THR A 99 -19.51 -6.40 0.65
CA THR A 99 -18.66 -5.86 1.70
C THR A 99 -17.29 -6.52 1.65
N TRP A 100 -16.25 -5.75 1.98
CA TRP A 100 -14.87 -6.13 1.81
C TRP A 100 -14.06 -5.91 3.07
N SER A 101 -13.17 -6.86 3.38
CA SER A 101 -12.15 -6.73 4.42
C SER A 101 -10.77 -6.64 3.78
N PRO A 102 -9.92 -5.68 4.19
CA PRO A 102 -8.56 -5.59 3.68
C PRO A 102 -7.77 -6.87 3.95
N ARG A 103 -6.97 -7.34 2.98
CA ARG A 103 -6.04 -8.46 3.20
C ARG A 103 -4.93 -8.05 4.14
N SER A 104 -4.48 -8.97 4.97
CA SER A 104 -3.37 -8.75 5.92
C SER A 104 -1.98 -9.11 5.34
N ASP A 105 -1.95 -9.68 4.14
CA ASP A 105 -0.77 -10.23 3.48
C ASP A 105 -0.47 -9.57 2.11
N THR A 106 -0.97 -8.36 1.90
CA THR A 106 -0.70 -7.60 0.66
C THR A 106 0.78 -7.22 0.60
N PRO A 107 1.49 -7.56 -0.50
CA PRO A 107 2.92 -7.34 -0.59
C PRO A 107 3.26 -5.84 -0.72
N TYR A 108 4.45 -5.48 -0.23
CA TYR A 108 5.12 -4.22 -0.52
C TYR A 108 6.64 -4.40 -0.48
N LYS A 109 7.41 -3.40 -0.93
CA LYS A 109 8.87 -3.47 -0.97
C LYS A 109 9.49 -2.37 -0.13
N VAL A 110 10.66 -2.68 0.44
CA VAL A 110 11.57 -1.68 1.02
C VAL A 110 12.90 -1.79 0.26
N GLU A 111 13.30 -0.70 -0.36
CA GLU A 111 14.54 -0.55 -1.10
C GLU A 111 15.53 0.29 -0.30
N ILE A 112 16.77 -0.20 -0.15
CA ILE A 112 17.85 0.51 0.56
C ILE A 112 18.90 0.96 -0.44
N TYR A 113 19.24 2.24 -0.37
CA TYR A 113 20.29 2.89 -1.16
C TYR A 113 21.36 3.43 -0.23
N GLU A 114 22.62 3.13 -0.51
CA GLU A 114 23.76 3.67 0.22
C GLU A 114 24.57 4.61 -0.69
N MET A 115 24.93 5.77 -0.15
CA MET A 115 25.83 6.71 -0.81
C MET A 115 27.22 6.10 -0.96
N ASP A 116 27.87 6.27 -2.10
CA ASP A 116 29.25 5.87 -2.32
C ASP A 116 30.24 6.85 -1.66
N THR A 117 31.56 6.57 -1.77
CA THR A 117 32.60 7.41 -1.20
C THR A 117 32.85 8.71 -1.99
N THR A 118 32.17 8.90 -3.10
CA THR A 118 32.22 10.14 -3.91
C THR A 118 30.99 11.04 -3.67
N GLY A 119 30.01 10.56 -2.88
CA GLY A 119 28.81 11.32 -2.50
C GLY A 119 27.61 11.09 -3.41
N ASN A 120 27.59 10.02 -4.18
CA ASN A 120 26.52 9.68 -5.10
C ASN A 120 25.72 8.46 -4.62
N TYR A 121 24.44 8.42 -4.95
CA TYR A 121 23.62 7.22 -4.81
C TYR A 121 23.60 6.43 -6.12
N SER A 122 23.58 5.10 -6.00
CA SER A 122 23.35 4.21 -7.15
C SER A 122 21.92 4.37 -7.66
N GLU A 123 21.72 4.20 -8.96
CA GLU A 123 20.38 4.13 -9.57
C GLU A 123 19.64 2.85 -9.16
N THR A 124 20.35 1.81 -8.75
CA THR A 124 19.78 0.55 -8.27
C THR A 124 19.96 0.42 -6.76
N PRO A 125 18.95 -0.13 -6.05
CA PRO A 125 19.03 -0.35 -4.61
C PRO A 125 20.15 -1.36 -4.28
N LYS A 126 20.85 -1.15 -3.17
CA LYS A 126 21.79 -2.12 -2.61
C LYS A 126 21.08 -3.35 -2.09
N THR A 127 19.88 -3.16 -1.52
CA THR A 127 19.08 -4.24 -0.96
C THR A 127 17.60 -3.98 -1.25
N VAL A 128 16.87 -5.05 -1.58
CA VAL A 128 15.40 -5.05 -1.71
C VAL A 128 14.84 -6.09 -0.74
N SER A 129 13.95 -5.65 0.13
CA SER A 129 13.23 -6.52 1.06
C SER A 129 11.75 -6.57 0.69
N ASN A 130 11.23 -7.78 0.44
CA ASN A 130 9.80 -7.99 0.25
C ASN A 130 9.14 -8.14 1.63
N LYS A 131 8.09 -7.39 1.85
CA LYS A 131 7.30 -7.34 3.08
C LYS A 131 5.83 -7.53 2.75
N THR A 132 5.01 -7.79 3.77
CA THR A 132 3.56 -7.79 3.66
C THR A 132 2.95 -6.87 4.70
N GLY A 133 1.79 -6.30 4.38
CA GLY A 133 1.03 -5.43 5.25
C GLY A 133 -0.47 -5.54 5.00
N ILE A 134 -1.25 -4.88 5.84
CA ILE A 134 -2.70 -4.80 5.66
C ILE A 134 -2.97 -3.77 4.55
N THR A 135 -3.78 -4.14 3.55
CA THR A 135 -4.23 -3.21 2.50
C THR A 135 -4.77 -1.92 3.12
N ASP A 136 -4.47 -0.78 2.52
CA ASP A 136 -4.82 0.57 2.97
C ASP A 136 -4.21 1.01 4.30
N SER A 137 -3.45 0.15 5.01
CA SER A 137 -2.74 0.58 6.21
C SER A 137 -1.45 1.31 5.87
N THR A 138 -1.03 2.17 6.80
CA THR A 138 0.28 2.81 6.70
C THR A 138 1.36 1.87 7.19
N VAL A 139 2.44 1.76 6.42
CA VAL A 139 3.66 1.03 6.77
C VAL A 139 4.85 1.99 6.84
N THR A 140 5.84 1.64 7.65
CA THR A 140 7.06 2.43 7.85
C THR A 140 8.27 1.54 7.62
N ALA A 141 9.28 2.06 6.92
CA ALA A 141 10.54 1.37 6.74
C ALA A 141 11.37 1.39 8.02
N ASP A 142 11.98 0.26 8.34
CA ASP A 142 12.97 0.19 9.42
C ASP A 142 14.23 0.96 9.01
N THR A 143 14.72 1.84 9.89
CA THR A 143 15.95 2.60 9.70
C THR A 143 16.97 2.16 10.74
N THR A 144 17.84 1.22 10.38
CA THR A 144 18.94 0.78 11.24
C THR A 144 20.08 1.82 11.17
N VAL A 145 20.70 2.12 12.31
CA VAL A 145 21.90 2.97 12.33
C VAL A 145 23.06 2.17 11.72
N LEU A 146 23.61 2.67 10.63
CA LEU A 146 24.81 2.12 10.00
C LEU A 146 26.05 2.96 10.40
N ASP A 147 27.17 2.30 10.72
CA ASP A 147 28.40 3.00 11.06
C ASP A 147 28.89 3.88 9.89
N GLY A 148 29.13 5.14 10.18
CA GLY A 148 29.55 6.13 9.18
C GLY A 148 28.45 6.65 8.26
N PHE A 149 27.16 6.33 8.54
CA PHE A 149 26.03 6.80 7.75
C PHE A 149 24.93 7.42 8.61
N TYR A 150 24.08 8.20 7.97
CA TYR A 150 22.81 8.68 8.52
C TYR A 150 21.70 8.53 7.47
N VAL A 151 20.46 8.47 7.94
CA VAL A 151 19.32 8.41 7.03
C VAL A 151 19.11 9.77 6.38
N ASP A 152 19.17 9.82 5.07
CA ASP A 152 18.87 11.00 4.27
C ASP A 152 17.35 11.11 4.10
N THR A 153 16.71 11.81 5.03
CA THR A 153 15.26 11.98 5.04
C THR A 153 14.71 12.79 3.86
N ASN A 154 15.55 13.59 3.20
CA ASN A 154 15.13 14.39 2.05
C ASN A 154 14.95 13.54 0.78
N ASN A 155 15.76 12.48 0.64
CA ASN A 155 15.68 11.56 -0.48
C ASN A 155 14.86 10.30 -0.17
N SER A 156 14.58 10.01 1.11
CA SER A 156 13.88 8.80 1.53
C SER A 156 12.36 8.95 1.48
N VAL A 157 11.68 7.84 1.18
CA VAL A 157 10.24 7.62 1.36
C VAL A 157 10.09 6.57 2.46
N LEU A 158 10.02 7.03 3.70
CA LEU A 158 10.04 6.16 4.89
C LEU A 158 8.67 5.60 5.27
N THR A 159 7.58 6.23 4.81
CA THR A 159 6.22 5.79 5.10
C THR A 159 5.40 5.74 3.81
N GLY A 160 4.42 4.86 3.75
CA GLY A 160 3.50 4.76 2.63
C GLY A 160 2.26 3.94 2.99
N THR A 161 1.22 4.04 2.19
CA THR A 161 0.02 3.21 2.30
C THR A 161 0.19 1.95 1.45
N VAL A 162 -0.16 0.79 1.99
CA VAL A 162 -0.12 -0.48 1.26
C VAL A 162 -1.20 -0.47 0.19
N ALA A 163 -0.79 -0.32 -1.06
CA ALA A 163 -1.69 -0.38 -2.21
C ALA A 163 -2.22 -1.79 -2.43
N ALA A 164 -3.49 -1.91 -2.80
CA ALA A 164 -4.17 -3.19 -2.98
C ALA A 164 -3.49 -4.11 -4.01
N ASP A 165 -2.86 -3.51 -5.03
CA ASP A 165 -2.12 -4.20 -6.11
C ASP A 165 -0.68 -4.61 -5.72
N GLY A 166 -0.25 -4.31 -4.48
CA GLY A 166 1.09 -4.64 -4.01
C GLY A 166 2.22 -3.77 -4.59
N SER A 167 1.89 -2.65 -5.23
CA SER A 167 2.86 -1.77 -5.91
C SER A 167 3.63 -0.85 -4.96
N THR A 168 3.31 -0.81 -3.67
CA THR A 168 3.94 0.10 -2.70
C THR A 168 5.42 -0.19 -2.54
N VAL A 169 6.24 0.85 -2.68
CA VAL A 169 7.69 0.79 -2.47
C VAL A 169 8.11 1.92 -1.53
N LEU A 170 8.71 1.55 -0.40
CA LEU A 170 9.41 2.47 0.50
C LEU A 170 10.88 2.53 0.11
N LYS A 171 11.51 3.70 0.21
CA LYS A 171 12.91 3.90 -0.15
C LYS A 171 13.68 4.53 1.01
N VAL A 172 14.73 3.86 1.44
CA VAL A 172 15.61 4.35 2.50
C VAL A 172 16.96 4.69 1.89
N TYR A 173 17.35 5.96 1.95
CA TYR A 173 18.63 6.44 1.51
C TYR A 173 19.53 6.70 2.71
N TYR A 174 20.72 6.08 2.71
CA TYR A 174 21.76 6.27 3.71
C TYR A 174 22.89 7.13 3.11
N ALA A 175 23.00 8.37 3.60
CA ALA A 175 24.10 9.27 3.25
C ALA A 175 25.31 8.99 4.14
N ARG A 176 26.53 9.10 3.58
CA ARG A 176 27.78 8.99 4.34
C ARG A 176 28.04 10.25 5.16
N ASN A 177 28.52 10.08 6.37
CA ASN A 177 29.08 11.17 7.16
C ASN A 177 30.25 11.81 6.41
N ARG A 178 30.45 13.11 6.61
CA ARG A 178 31.62 13.84 6.06
C ARG A 178 32.50 14.27 7.21
N TYR A 179 33.81 14.15 6.98
CA TYR A 179 34.83 14.49 7.95
C TYR A 179 35.75 15.57 7.40
N ASN A 180 36.17 16.45 8.30
CA ASN A 180 37.19 17.46 8.02
C ASN A 180 38.57 16.90 8.40
N ILE A 181 39.46 16.87 7.45
CA ILE A 181 40.86 16.43 7.66
C ILE A 181 41.77 17.61 7.39
N THR A 182 42.46 18.07 8.43
CA THR A 182 43.35 19.22 8.38
C THR A 182 44.81 18.75 8.30
N PHE A 183 45.54 19.30 7.36
CA PHE A 183 46.98 19.14 7.22
C PHE A 183 47.67 20.45 7.60
N ASP A 184 48.37 20.46 8.75
CA ASP A 184 49.05 21.63 9.33
C ASP A 184 50.54 21.60 8.97
N GLY A 185 51.02 22.67 8.37
CA GLY A 185 52.39 22.81 7.94
C GLY A 185 53.40 23.00 9.08
N ASN A 186 52.98 23.11 10.37
CA ASN A 186 53.87 23.24 11.54
C ASN A 186 54.93 24.33 11.37
N GLY A 187 54.49 25.52 10.97
CA GLY A 187 55.37 26.66 10.65
C GLY A 187 55.99 26.61 9.27
N GLY A 188 55.70 25.60 8.46
CA GLY A 188 55.92 25.54 7.02
C GLY A 188 54.65 25.84 6.24
N LYS A 189 54.59 25.44 4.97
CA LYS A 189 53.43 25.59 4.06
C LYS A 189 53.04 24.25 3.48
N VAL A 190 51.71 24.07 3.36
CA VAL A 190 51.05 22.93 2.69
C VAL A 190 50.31 23.51 1.48
N ASN A 191 50.69 23.16 0.27
CA ASN A 191 50.14 23.74 -0.97
C ASN A 191 50.15 25.29 -0.98
N GLY A 192 51.15 25.92 -0.30
CA GLY A 192 51.27 27.36 -0.20
C GLY A 192 50.57 28.02 0.99
N ASP A 193 49.75 27.33 1.74
CA ASP A 193 49.00 27.80 2.93
C ASP A 193 49.62 27.26 4.24
N ASP A 194 49.33 27.89 5.39
CA ASP A 194 49.79 27.40 6.71
C ASP A 194 49.17 26.06 7.05
N SER A 195 47.92 25.82 6.62
CA SER A 195 47.20 24.55 6.74
C SER A 195 46.21 24.40 5.61
N VAL A 196 45.84 23.16 5.29
CA VAL A 196 44.79 22.81 4.30
C VAL A 196 43.75 21.90 4.94
N GLU A 197 42.48 22.28 4.89
CA GLU A 197 41.36 21.46 5.28
C GLU A 197 40.74 20.80 4.06
N LEU A 198 40.66 19.48 4.05
CA LEU A 198 40.02 18.67 3.04
C LEU A 198 38.81 17.93 3.63
N LYS A 199 37.77 17.70 2.81
CA LYS A 199 36.52 17.03 3.24
C LYS A 199 36.40 15.68 2.56
N PHE A 200 36.27 14.63 3.36
CA PHE A 200 36.14 13.25 2.90
C PHE A 200 34.82 12.64 3.40
N TYR A 201 34.21 11.81 2.57
CA TYR A 201 33.10 10.96 3.03
C TYR A 201 33.64 9.78 3.83
N HIS A 202 32.86 9.26 4.76
CA HIS A 202 33.23 8.06 5.53
C HIS A 202 33.70 6.94 4.62
N GLY A 203 34.84 6.35 4.93
CA GLY A 203 35.45 5.27 4.14
C GLY A 203 36.15 5.72 2.84
N ALA A 204 36.13 7.00 2.50
CA ALA A 204 36.90 7.50 1.37
C ALA A 204 38.42 7.46 1.67
N ILE A 205 39.23 7.16 0.65
CA ILE A 205 40.71 7.15 0.77
C ILE A 205 41.16 8.58 1.07
N VAL A 206 41.96 8.73 2.12
CA VAL A 206 42.60 10.01 2.47
C VAL A 206 43.85 10.18 1.68
N THR A 207 43.88 11.20 0.82
CA THR A 207 45.10 11.58 0.07
C THR A 207 45.69 12.83 0.70
N ALA A 208 46.88 12.70 1.28
CA ALA A 208 47.60 13.81 1.87
C ALA A 208 48.21 14.72 0.77
N PRO A 209 48.28 16.06 1.01
CA PRO A 209 48.99 16.98 0.14
C PRO A 209 50.45 16.56 -0.04
N ALA A 210 50.98 16.73 -1.26
CA ALA A 210 52.36 16.38 -1.60
C ALA A 210 53.30 17.58 -1.51
N ASP A 211 52.80 18.81 -1.69
CA ASP A 211 53.60 20.03 -1.63
C ASP A 211 53.65 20.55 -0.18
N VAL A 212 54.69 20.14 0.55
CA VAL A 212 54.92 20.53 1.95
C VAL A 212 56.33 21.10 2.05
N VAL A 213 56.42 22.39 2.35
CA VAL A 213 57.71 23.11 2.36
C VAL A 213 57.89 23.92 3.63
N ARG A 214 59.11 23.89 4.20
CA ARG A 214 59.56 24.77 5.28
C ARG A 214 61.00 25.13 5.06
N GLU A 215 61.30 26.42 5.02
CA GLU A 215 62.64 26.89 4.79
C GLU A 215 63.64 26.30 5.81
N GLY A 216 64.77 25.72 5.34
CA GLY A 216 65.80 25.11 6.15
C GLY A 216 65.43 23.69 6.69
N TYR A 217 64.35 23.10 6.30
CA TYR A 217 63.93 21.78 6.76
C TYR A 217 63.58 20.84 5.60
N THR A 218 63.66 19.55 5.87
CA THR A 218 63.19 18.48 4.97
C THR A 218 61.96 17.86 5.54
N PHE A 219 60.86 17.75 4.74
CA PHE A 219 59.62 17.10 5.16
C PHE A 219 59.85 15.60 5.44
N ALA A 220 59.57 15.14 6.65
CA ALA A 220 59.80 13.78 7.10
C ALA A 220 58.49 12.94 7.17
N GLY A 221 57.36 13.56 6.93
CA GLY A 221 56.04 12.90 6.99
C GLY A 221 55.05 13.61 7.88
N TRP A 222 53.92 12.98 8.11
CA TRP A 222 52.81 13.50 8.93
C TRP A 222 52.74 12.82 10.30
N ASN A 223 52.39 13.57 11.33
CA ASN A 223 52.11 13.06 12.66
C ASN A 223 50.71 13.47 13.14
N PRO A 224 49.81 12.53 13.54
CA PRO A 224 50.03 11.08 13.42
C PRO A 224 50.16 10.63 11.96
N THR A 225 50.52 9.37 11.74
CA THR A 225 50.51 8.77 10.40
C THR A 225 49.15 8.90 9.78
N VAL A 226 49.06 9.36 8.52
CA VAL A 226 47.80 9.58 7.83
C VAL A 226 47.01 8.27 7.72
N ALA A 227 45.77 8.30 8.19
CA ALA A 227 44.85 7.16 8.05
C ALA A 227 44.59 6.85 6.58
N THR A 228 44.46 5.58 6.25
CA THR A 228 44.16 5.14 4.86
C THR A 228 42.80 5.61 4.38
N VAL A 229 41.83 5.64 5.31
CA VAL A 229 40.43 6.03 5.02
C VAL A 229 39.90 6.98 6.09
N ALA A 230 39.01 7.86 5.71
CA ALA A 230 38.35 8.81 6.61
C ALA A 230 37.24 8.10 7.43
N THR A 231 37.38 8.11 8.77
CA THR A 231 36.39 7.56 9.72
C THR A 231 35.98 8.56 10.80
N ALA A 232 36.75 9.68 10.92
CA ALA A 232 36.49 10.76 11.86
C ALA A 232 37.24 12.03 11.37
N ASP A 233 36.94 13.18 11.99
CA ASP A 233 37.77 14.37 11.83
C ASP A 233 39.21 14.11 12.34
N ALA A 234 40.19 14.65 11.64
CA ALA A 234 41.59 14.45 12.00
C ALA A 234 42.45 15.68 11.69
N VAL A 235 43.53 15.83 12.45
CA VAL A 235 44.60 16.82 12.20
C VAL A 235 45.92 16.09 12.06
N TYR A 236 46.62 16.32 10.98
CA TYR A 236 47.96 15.81 10.68
C TYR A 236 48.95 16.95 10.62
N THR A 237 49.97 16.88 11.45
CA THR A 237 50.99 17.93 11.57
C THR A 237 52.29 17.50 10.86
N ALA A 238 52.82 18.37 10.01
CA ALA A 238 54.07 18.11 9.27
C ALA A 238 55.24 17.96 10.25
N GLN A 239 56.14 17.00 9.93
CA GLN A 239 57.34 16.70 10.70
C GLN A 239 58.60 16.93 9.82
#